data_077f20b8b47f0a05f0d34689230518b2
#
_entry.id   077f20b8b47f0a05f0d34689230518b2
#
_cell.length_a   1.000
_cell.length_b   1.000
_cell.length_c   1.000
_cell.angle_alpha   90.00
_cell.angle_beta   90.00
_cell.angle_gamma   90.00
#
_symmetry.space_group_name_H-M   'P 1'
#
loop_
_entity.id
_entity.type
_entity.pdbx_description
1 polymer ?
#
loop_
_entity_poly.entity_id
_entity_poly.type
_entity_poly.pdbx_seq_one_letter_code
_entity_poly.pdbx_strand_id
1 'polypeptide(L)'
;MNPSKHHLRLRTPVVLAAVAALWSAGALAQATDVKIGFAAPLTGGQAHYGADFRSGVQMAIDDENATNPTIGGKPVRFVLDAYDDQADPRTGTTVAQKLVDDGVSAVIGHFNSGTSIPASPIYAKAGIPEIATATAPTYTRQGLPTTFRLVTSDAQQGSVLGDYVVKDLKFKRFAVIDDRTAYGQGVAEEFAKAVKAAGGTVVAQEFTNDKAVDFRSILTHIKSADADAIFYGGADTQAAPMLKQMKSLAIKATLIGPDMMHSDELIKIAGPAAEGALASSGGSPLDQMPGGKSYVERYTKRFSKPVELYSPYAYDGTRAVFAAMKKANSTDPHIYLASLKATNMKGVTTNELAYDQYGDLKYGGVTVYKVANGKWQPLTTVGTK
;
A
#
# COMPACT_ATOMS: atom_id res chain seq x y z
N MET A 1 -71.04 60.70 -49.99
CA MET A 1 -69.90 59.95 -50.49
C MET A 1 -69.12 59.53 -49.24
N ASN A 2 -69.01 58.24 -49.07
CA ASN A 2 -68.61 57.50 -47.92
C ASN A 2 -67.08 57.11 -47.99
N PRO A 3 -66.25 57.19 -46.95
CA PRO A 3 -65.06 56.47 -46.87
C PRO A 3 -65.09 55.46 -45.72
N SER A 4 -64.71 54.29 -46.05
CA SER A 4 -64.61 53.07 -45.27
C SER A 4 -63.62 53.14 -44.15
N LYS A 5 -64.02 52.59 -42.99
CA LYS A 5 -63.18 52.35 -41.83
C LYS A 5 -62.45 51.02 -41.95
N HIS A 6 -61.12 51.01 -41.85
CA HIS A 6 -60.34 49.80 -41.62
C HIS A 6 -59.98 49.70 -40.14
N HIS A 7 -60.48 48.61 -39.51
CA HIS A 7 -60.11 48.20 -38.18
C HIS A 7 -58.79 47.40 -38.24
N LEU A 8 -57.77 47.91 -37.61
CA LEU A 8 -56.52 47.19 -37.35
C LEU A 8 -56.66 46.43 -36.03
N ARG A 9 -56.75 45.11 -36.08
CA ARG A 9 -56.75 44.26 -34.88
C ARG A 9 -55.31 43.98 -34.44
N LEU A 10 -54.95 44.45 -33.25
CA LEU A 10 -53.75 43.99 -32.54
C LEU A 10 -53.92 42.49 -32.20
N ARG A 11 -53.00 41.70 -32.70
CA ARG A 11 -52.81 40.32 -32.26
C ARG A 11 -51.41 40.20 -31.60
N THR A 12 -51.44 40.13 -30.29
CA THR A 12 -50.78 39.20 -29.37
C THR A 12 -49.28 39.30 -29.10
N PRO A 13 -48.90 39.39 -27.85
CA PRO A 13 -47.60 38.94 -27.35
C PRO A 13 -47.79 37.66 -26.52
N VAL A 14 -47.98 36.52 -27.17
CA VAL A 14 -48.03 35.19 -26.48
C VAL A 14 -46.80 34.35 -26.77
N VAL A 15 -45.92 34.74 -27.68
CA VAL A 15 -44.78 33.94 -28.11
C VAL A 15 -43.51 34.16 -27.28
N LEU A 16 -43.41 35.23 -26.51
CA LEU A 16 -42.19 35.51 -25.69
C LEU A 16 -42.11 34.77 -24.33
N ALA A 17 -43.21 34.20 -23.83
CA ALA A 17 -43.20 33.48 -22.54
C ALA A 17 -42.75 32.05 -22.63
N ALA A 18 -42.75 31.40 -23.81
CA ALA A 18 -42.37 30.03 -23.99
C ALA A 18 -40.85 29.80 -24.16
N VAL A 19 -40.08 30.81 -24.51
CA VAL A 19 -38.61 30.71 -24.69
C VAL A 19 -37.84 30.92 -23.40
N ALA A 20 -38.39 31.60 -22.39
CA ALA A 20 -37.76 31.79 -21.09
C ALA A 20 -37.83 30.55 -20.17
N ALA A 21 -38.76 29.58 -20.45
CA ALA A 21 -38.92 28.38 -19.66
C ALA A 21 -37.98 27.23 -20.06
N LEU A 22 -37.27 27.32 -21.18
CA LEU A 22 -36.32 26.29 -21.67
C LEU A 22 -34.87 26.54 -21.26
N TRP A 23 -34.57 27.66 -20.61
CA TRP A 23 -33.21 27.97 -20.11
C TRP A 23 -33.02 27.67 -18.63
N SER A 24 -34.01 27.14 -17.93
CA SER A 24 -33.88 26.60 -16.57
C SER A 24 -33.50 25.07 -16.57
N ALA A 25 -33.11 24.52 -17.72
CA ALA A 25 -32.58 23.17 -17.80
C ALA A 25 -31.20 23.13 -17.18
N GLY A 26 -31.19 22.88 -15.86
CA GLY A 26 -30.07 22.21 -15.19
C GLY A 26 -28.74 22.92 -15.33
N ALA A 27 -28.48 23.89 -14.48
CA ALA A 27 -27.12 24.03 -13.97
C ALA A 27 -26.79 22.67 -13.30
N LEU A 28 -26.20 21.75 -14.05
CA LEU A 28 -25.58 20.57 -13.48
C LEU A 28 -24.60 21.10 -12.44
N ALA A 29 -24.92 20.94 -11.17
CA ALA A 29 -24.05 21.39 -10.10
C ALA A 29 -22.67 20.77 -10.39
N GLN A 30 -21.70 21.62 -10.66
CA GLN A 30 -20.35 21.17 -10.93
C GLN A 30 -19.87 20.35 -9.73
N ALA A 31 -19.38 19.14 -9.97
CA ALA A 31 -18.89 18.27 -8.91
C ALA A 31 -17.75 18.97 -8.16
N THR A 32 -17.83 18.94 -6.84
CA THR A 32 -16.75 19.46 -5.97
C THR A 32 -15.59 18.47 -5.95
N ASP A 33 -14.37 18.92 -6.23
CA ASP A 33 -13.18 18.11 -6.12
C ASP A 33 -12.88 17.77 -4.65
N VAL A 34 -12.70 16.48 -4.37
CA VAL A 34 -12.28 15.95 -3.09
C VAL A 34 -10.90 15.33 -3.28
N LYS A 35 -9.89 15.95 -2.70
CA LYS A 35 -8.51 15.51 -2.85
C LYS A 35 -8.21 14.31 -1.97
N ILE A 36 -7.67 13.27 -2.57
CA ILE A 36 -7.06 12.12 -1.90
C ILE A 36 -5.56 12.26 -2.03
N GLY A 37 -4.88 12.46 -0.92
CA GLY A 37 -3.44 12.55 -0.86
C GLY A 37 -2.80 11.19 -1.09
N PHE A 38 -1.64 11.21 -1.71
CA PHE A 38 -0.80 10.03 -1.92
C PHE A 38 0.66 10.38 -1.67
N ALA A 39 1.37 9.50 -0.95
CA ALA A 39 2.80 9.62 -0.72
C ALA A 39 3.46 8.24 -0.78
N ALA A 40 4.48 8.11 -1.59
CA ALA A 40 5.29 6.89 -1.74
C ALA A 40 6.56 7.23 -2.51
N PRO A 41 7.60 6.34 -2.52
CA PRO A 41 8.76 6.54 -3.36
C PRO A 41 8.36 6.38 -4.85
N LEU A 42 8.37 7.48 -5.59
CA LEU A 42 8.11 7.50 -7.04
C LEU A 42 9.40 7.60 -7.85
N THR A 43 10.53 7.84 -7.19
CA THR A 43 11.88 7.84 -7.75
C THR A 43 12.83 6.96 -6.91
N GLY A 44 14.01 6.65 -7.45
CA GLY A 44 15.01 5.80 -6.78
C GLY A 44 14.71 4.29 -6.87
N GLY A 45 15.41 3.50 -6.04
CA GLY A 45 15.39 2.05 -6.10
C GLY A 45 14.03 1.40 -5.78
N GLN A 46 13.17 2.11 -5.08
CA GLN A 46 11.85 1.63 -4.66
C GLN A 46 10.70 2.19 -5.52
N ALA A 47 11.01 2.89 -6.62
CA ALA A 47 10.01 3.55 -7.47
C ALA A 47 8.98 2.58 -8.08
N HIS A 48 9.37 1.34 -8.34
CA HIS A 48 8.46 0.32 -8.87
C HIS A 48 7.34 -0.01 -7.88
N TYR A 49 7.63 -0.12 -6.57
CA TYR A 49 6.60 -0.29 -5.54
C TYR A 49 5.66 0.92 -5.45
N GLY A 50 6.23 2.14 -5.42
CA GLY A 50 5.43 3.36 -5.38
C GLY A 50 4.51 3.51 -6.59
N ALA A 51 5.01 3.15 -7.78
CA ALA A 51 4.25 3.19 -9.02
C ALA A 51 3.10 2.15 -9.06
N ASP A 52 3.33 0.94 -8.52
CA ASP A 52 2.27 -0.07 -8.37
C ASP A 52 1.22 0.40 -7.36
N PHE A 53 1.66 0.84 -6.18
CA PHE A 53 0.80 1.36 -5.11
C PHE A 53 -0.08 2.50 -5.60
N ARG A 54 0.50 3.51 -6.29
CA ARG A 54 -0.22 4.62 -6.90
C ARG A 54 -1.29 4.16 -7.90
N SER A 55 -0.98 3.13 -8.69
CA SER A 55 -1.92 2.60 -9.68
C SER A 55 -3.15 2.00 -9.02
N GLY A 56 -3.01 1.36 -7.85
CA GLY A 56 -4.13 0.86 -7.06
C GLY A 56 -5.04 1.98 -6.57
N VAL A 57 -4.47 3.06 -6.05
CA VAL A 57 -5.22 4.26 -5.63
C VAL A 57 -5.96 4.89 -6.80
N GLN A 58 -5.26 5.10 -7.92
CA GLN A 58 -5.86 5.70 -9.11
C GLN A 58 -7.03 4.86 -9.65
N MET A 59 -6.89 3.54 -9.65
CA MET A 59 -7.95 2.64 -10.10
C MET A 59 -9.20 2.72 -9.20
N ALA A 60 -9.01 2.84 -7.87
CA ALA A 60 -10.13 3.03 -6.95
C ALA A 60 -10.83 4.38 -7.15
N ILE A 61 -10.06 5.45 -7.41
CA ILE A 61 -10.60 6.78 -7.73
C ILE A 61 -11.40 6.74 -9.03
N ASP A 62 -10.86 6.11 -10.08
CA ASP A 62 -11.53 6.00 -11.38
C ASP A 62 -12.86 5.23 -11.24
N ASP A 63 -12.83 4.09 -10.54
CA ASP A 63 -14.03 3.26 -10.29
C ASP A 63 -15.09 4.04 -9.49
N GLU A 64 -14.69 4.76 -8.45
CA GLU A 64 -15.63 5.55 -7.64
C GLU A 64 -16.24 6.70 -8.44
N ASN A 65 -15.41 7.46 -9.18
CA ASN A 65 -15.87 8.57 -10.00
C ASN A 65 -16.83 8.13 -11.13
N ALA A 66 -16.65 6.90 -11.64
CA ALA A 66 -17.56 6.33 -12.65
C ALA A 66 -19.00 6.13 -12.13
N THR A 67 -19.18 6.10 -10.81
CA THR A 67 -20.50 6.01 -10.17
C THR A 67 -21.21 7.36 -10.04
N ASN A 68 -20.57 8.47 -10.40
CA ASN A 68 -21.04 9.84 -10.18
C ASN A 68 -21.45 10.08 -8.71
N PRO A 69 -20.53 9.95 -7.75
CA PRO A 69 -20.85 9.93 -6.32
C PRO A 69 -21.43 11.26 -5.84
N THR A 70 -22.36 11.15 -4.89
CA THR A 70 -22.96 12.29 -4.19
C THR A 70 -22.73 12.12 -2.70
N ILE A 71 -22.16 13.14 -2.05
CA ILE A 71 -21.88 13.15 -0.61
C ILE A 71 -22.34 14.51 -0.05
N GLY A 72 -23.03 14.50 1.08
CA GLY A 72 -23.62 15.72 1.65
C GLY A 72 -24.68 16.36 0.75
N GLY A 73 -25.32 15.57 -0.11
CA GLY A 73 -26.31 16.07 -1.08
C GLY A 73 -25.70 16.80 -2.29
N LYS A 74 -24.37 16.75 -2.46
CA LYS A 74 -23.66 17.44 -3.56
C LYS A 74 -22.88 16.42 -4.40
N PRO A 75 -22.85 16.57 -5.75
CA PRO A 75 -21.95 15.79 -6.58
C PRO A 75 -20.49 16.04 -6.18
N VAL A 76 -19.71 14.97 -6.05
CA VAL A 76 -18.28 15.04 -5.76
C VAL A 76 -17.47 14.32 -6.83
N ARG A 77 -16.22 14.74 -7.01
CA ARG A 77 -15.23 14.07 -7.85
C ARG A 77 -13.97 13.87 -7.05
N PHE A 78 -13.52 12.63 -6.89
CA PHE A 78 -12.26 12.35 -6.23
C PHE A 78 -11.10 12.61 -7.17
N VAL A 79 -10.07 13.29 -6.66
CA VAL A 79 -8.85 13.63 -7.41
C VAL A 79 -7.63 13.20 -6.62
N LEU A 80 -6.63 12.63 -7.30
CA LEU A 80 -5.38 12.20 -6.67
C LEU A 80 -4.42 13.37 -6.59
N ASP A 81 -3.92 13.65 -5.38
CA ASP A 81 -2.86 14.60 -5.10
C ASP A 81 -1.62 13.83 -4.65
N ALA A 82 -0.65 13.61 -5.55
CA ALA A 82 0.40 12.61 -5.40
C ALA A 82 1.79 13.25 -5.31
N TYR A 83 2.55 12.85 -4.27
CA TYR A 83 3.92 13.29 -4.02
C TYR A 83 4.89 12.12 -3.87
N ASP A 84 6.13 12.37 -4.31
CA ASP A 84 7.27 11.49 -4.12
C ASP A 84 7.93 11.79 -2.77
N ASP A 85 7.91 10.83 -1.85
CA ASP A 85 8.60 10.93 -0.56
C ASP A 85 10.02 10.35 -0.59
N GLN A 86 10.44 9.78 -1.74
CA GLN A 86 11.77 9.23 -2.01
C GLN A 86 12.21 8.13 -1.02
N ALA A 87 11.30 7.55 -0.26
CA ALA A 87 11.57 6.69 0.91
C ALA A 87 12.46 7.38 1.97
N ASP A 88 12.57 8.71 1.96
CA ASP A 88 13.37 9.49 2.89
C ASP A 88 12.48 10.08 4.00
N PRO A 89 12.80 9.85 5.30
CA PRO A 89 11.99 10.32 6.42
C PRO A 89 11.78 11.85 6.46
N ARG A 90 12.78 12.64 6.05
CA ARG A 90 12.70 14.11 6.06
C ARG A 90 11.80 14.58 4.92
N THR A 91 12.00 14.02 3.73
CA THR A 91 11.12 14.28 2.57
C THR A 91 9.70 13.87 2.89
N GLY A 92 9.49 12.71 3.54
CA GLY A 92 8.18 12.24 3.99
C GLY A 92 7.46 13.23 4.89
N THR A 93 8.14 13.83 5.89
CA THR A 93 7.52 14.86 6.75
C THR A 93 7.20 16.14 5.99
N THR A 94 8.04 16.54 5.02
CA THR A 94 7.78 17.70 4.16
C THR A 94 6.55 17.45 3.28
N VAL A 95 6.45 16.27 2.68
CA VAL A 95 5.30 15.84 1.87
C VAL A 95 4.03 15.78 2.72
N ALA A 96 4.12 15.27 3.96
CA ALA A 96 2.99 15.22 4.88
C ALA A 96 2.42 16.61 5.16
N GLN A 97 3.29 17.59 5.48
CA GLN A 97 2.85 18.96 5.67
C GLN A 97 2.23 19.56 4.40
N LYS A 98 2.84 19.29 3.24
CA LYS A 98 2.31 19.75 1.94
C LYS A 98 0.91 19.21 1.67
N LEU A 99 0.66 17.93 1.91
CA LEU A 99 -0.67 17.32 1.73
C LEU A 99 -1.71 17.93 2.69
N VAL A 100 -1.32 18.24 3.94
CA VAL A 100 -2.18 18.95 4.88
C VAL A 100 -2.52 20.34 4.35
N ASP A 101 -1.53 21.10 3.87
CA ASP A 101 -1.73 22.46 3.33
C ASP A 101 -2.57 22.45 2.05
N ASP A 102 -2.48 21.42 1.24
CA ASP A 102 -3.30 21.21 0.04
C ASP A 102 -4.76 20.83 0.36
N GLY A 103 -5.07 20.55 1.62
CA GLY A 103 -6.42 20.26 2.11
C GLY A 103 -6.96 18.91 1.65
N VAL A 104 -6.12 17.86 1.67
CA VAL A 104 -6.56 16.50 1.34
C VAL A 104 -7.51 15.94 2.40
N SER A 105 -8.47 15.15 1.98
CA SER A 105 -9.47 14.55 2.89
C SER A 105 -8.99 13.21 3.50
N ALA A 106 -8.03 12.55 2.90
CA ALA A 106 -7.36 11.35 3.39
C ALA A 106 -5.99 11.23 2.73
N VAL A 107 -5.09 10.44 3.30
CA VAL A 107 -3.81 10.08 2.67
C VAL A 107 -3.73 8.56 2.53
N ILE A 108 -3.49 8.08 1.30
CA ILE A 108 -3.13 6.70 1.02
C ILE A 108 -1.61 6.66 0.84
N GLY A 109 -0.93 6.17 1.82
CA GLY A 109 0.53 6.29 2.01
C GLY A 109 0.82 6.72 3.45
N HIS A 110 2.01 6.97 3.83
CA HIS A 110 3.22 6.70 3.08
C HIS A 110 3.45 5.21 2.87
N PHE A 111 4.41 4.88 1.99
CA PHE A 111 4.69 3.48 1.70
C PHE A 111 5.57 2.85 2.79
N ASN A 112 6.69 3.48 3.14
CA ASN A 112 7.69 2.94 4.06
C ASN A 112 7.38 3.26 5.52
N SER A 113 7.75 2.37 6.44
CA SER A 113 7.65 2.65 7.89
C SER A 113 8.45 3.89 8.31
N GLY A 114 9.63 4.09 7.69
CA GLY A 114 10.50 5.23 7.97
C GLY A 114 9.91 6.59 7.57
N THR A 115 9.00 6.62 6.61
CA THR A 115 8.28 7.84 6.19
C THR A 115 6.93 7.98 6.90
N SER A 116 6.18 6.88 7.06
CA SER A 116 4.85 6.87 7.69
C SER A 116 4.91 7.26 9.17
N ILE A 117 5.84 6.69 9.94
CA ILE A 117 5.93 6.93 11.38
C ILE A 117 6.10 8.42 11.71
N PRO A 118 7.05 9.17 11.12
CA PRO A 118 7.19 10.59 11.40
C PRO A 118 6.12 11.47 10.70
N ALA A 119 5.46 11.01 9.64
CA ALA A 119 4.36 11.71 8.98
C ALA A 119 3.05 11.65 9.78
N SER A 120 2.78 10.52 10.45
CA SER A 120 1.52 10.26 11.17
C SER A 120 1.12 11.36 12.17
N PRO A 121 2.03 11.95 13.00
CA PRO A 121 1.66 13.02 13.92
C PRO A 121 1.21 14.30 13.19
N ILE A 122 1.74 14.57 11.99
CA ILE A 122 1.38 15.73 11.17
C ILE A 122 -0.07 15.57 10.70
N TYR A 123 -0.42 14.42 10.13
CA TYR A 123 -1.78 14.11 9.73
C TYR A 123 -2.76 14.04 10.90
N ALA A 124 -2.33 13.43 12.02
CA ALA A 124 -3.17 13.33 13.21
C ALA A 124 -3.54 14.70 13.80
N LYS A 125 -2.61 15.66 13.81
CA LYS A 125 -2.87 17.03 14.23
C LYS A 125 -3.91 17.73 13.35
N ALA A 126 -3.95 17.39 12.06
CA ALA A 126 -4.94 17.91 11.11
C ALA A 126 -6.23 17.07 11.07
N GLY A 127 -6.31 15.97 11.83
CA GLY A 127 -7.47 15.06 11.83
C GLY A 127 -7.59 14.20 10.56
N ILE A 128 -6.57 14.20 9.69
CA ILE A 128 -6.56 13.49 8.41
C ILE A 128 -6.15 12.03 8.63
N PRO A 129 -6.94 11.03 8.19
CA PRO A 129 -6.53 9.64 8.27
C PRO A 129 -5.41 9.33 7.25
N GLU A 130 -4.41 8.61 7.74
CA GLU A 130 -3.29 8.04 6.99
C GLU A 130 -3.48 6.51 6.89
N ILE A 131 -3.59 6.01 5.67
CA ILE A 131 -3.79 4.59 5.38
C ILE A 131 -2.54 4.08 4.65
N ALA A 132 -1.63 3.42 5.37
CA ALA A 132 -0.28 3.13 4.92
C ALA A 132 0.01 1.63 4.80
N THR A 133 1.07 1.31 4.03
CA THR A 133 1.67 -0.03 3.98
C THR A 133 2.78 -0.23 5.00
N ALA A 134 3.06 0.77 5.84
CA ALA A 134 4.04 0.68 6.91
C ALA A 134 3.80 -0.56 7.81
N THR A 135 4.73 -1.51 7.82
CA THR A 135 4.60 -2.79 8.51
C THR A 135 5.13 -2.78 9.92
N ALA A 136 6.02 -1.82 10.28
CA ALA A 136 6.56 -1.71 11.63
C ALA A 136 5.46 -1.58 12.69
N PRO A 137 5.47 -2.38 13.77
CA PRO A 137 4.45 -2.32 14.83
C PRO A 137 4.27 -0.91 15.41
N THR A 138 5.34 -0.14 15.51
CA THR A 138 5.34 1.23 16.04
C THR A 138 4.38 2.15 15.29
N TYR A 139 4.15 1.95 13.97
CA TYR A 139 3.29 2.81 13.16
C TYR A 139 1.89 2.99 13.79
N THR A 140 1.23 1.92 14.16
CA THR A 140 -0.14 1.96 14.76
C THR A 140 -0.11 2.01 16.30
N ARG A 141 1.06 1.99 16.94
CA ARG A 141 1.21 2.00 18.41
C ARG A 141 1.63 3.36 18.97
N GLN A 142 1.60 4.43 18.14
CA GLN A 142 1.89 5.80 18.58
C GLN A 142 0.74 6.45 19.38
N GLY A 143 -0.41 5.78 19.52
CA GLY A 143 -1.60 6.33 20.16
C GLY A 143 -2.37 7.35 19.30
N LEU A 144 -2.10 7.40 18.01
CA LEU A 144 -2.74 8.31 17.06
C LEU A 144 -4.05 7.68 16.52
N PRO A 145 -5.18 8.42 16.57
CA PRO A 145 -6.47 7.85 16.17
C PRO A 145 -6.68 7.77 14.65
N THR A 146 -5.74 8.28 13.86
CA THR A 146 -5.85 8.49 12.41
C THR A 146 -4.98 7.54 11.59
N THR A 147 -4.22 6.64 12.22
CA THR A 147 -3.35 5.68 11.52
C THR A 147 -4.07 4.37 11.22
N PHE A 148 -3.95 3.89 9.97
CA PHE A 148 -4.53 2.63 9.52
C PHE A 148 -3.52 1.87 8.65
N ARG A 149 -3.39 0.56 8.87
CA ARG A 149 -2.47 -0.31 8.13
C ARG A 149 -3.22 -1.11 7.05
N LEU A 150 -2.64 -1.18 5.86
CA LEU A 150 -3.21 -1.91 4.70
C LEU A 150 -2.77 -3.36 4.58
N VAL A 151 -1.68 -3.74 5.24
CA VAL A 151 -1.04 -5.04 5.14
C VAL A 151 -0.78 -5.63 6.52
N THR A 152 -0.33 -6.87 6.61
CA THR A 152 0.08 -7.48 7.89
C THR A 152 1.33 -6.81 8.45
N SER A 153 1.43 -6.77 9.78
CA SER A 153 2.58 -6.17 10.47
C SER A 153 3.84 -7.06 10.41
N ASP A 154 5.01 -6.45 10.68
CA ASP A 154 6.28 -7.17 10.81
C ASP A 154 6.22 -8.26 11.88
N ALA A 155 5.47 -8.03 12.97
CA ALA A 155 5.28 -9.04 14.01
C ALA A 155 4.56 -10.29 13.48
N GLN A 156 3.55 -10.13 12.61
CA GLN A 156 2.87 -11.25 11.97
C GLN A 156 3.76 -11.92 10.92
N GLN A 157 4.42 -11.15 10.05
CA GLN A 157 5.31 -11.69 9.03
C GLN A 157 6.51 -12.41 9.65
N GLY A 158 7.18 -11.78 10.63
CA GLY A 158 8.31 -12.36 11.33
C GLY A 158 7.95 -13.65 12.06
N SER A 159 6.78 -13.68 12.72
CA SER A 159 6.29 -14.86 13.42
C SER A 159 6.05 -16.04 12.45
N VAL A 160 5.30 -15.82 11.38
CA VAL A 160 4.99 -16.89 10.40
C VAL A 160 6.25 -17.38 9.71
N LEU A 161 7.11 -16.47 9.26
CA LEU A 161 8.33 -16.83 8.55
C LEU A 161 9.33 -17.52 9.48
N GLY A 162 9.54 -16.99 10.70
CA GLY A 162 10.43 -17.58 11.69
C GLY A 162 10.00 -18.98 12.12
N ASP A 163 8.73 -19.17 12.37
CA ASP A 163 8.15 -20.49 12.67
C ASP A 163 8.34 -21.47 11.51
N TYR A 164 8.04 -21.04 10.28
CA TYR A 164 8.14 -21.88 9.09
C TYR A 164 9.57 -22.37 8.84
N VAL A 165 10.56 -21.47 8.88
CA VAL A 165 11.96 -21.85 8.59
C VAL A 165 12.56 -22.75 9.65
N VAL A 166 12.14 -22.63 10.92
CA VAL A 166 12.60 -23.51 12.01
C VAL A 166 11.82 -24.82 12.04
N LYS A 167 10.48 -24.77 11.99
CA LYS A 167 9.65 -25.93 12.23
C LYS A 167 9.45 -26.82 10.98
N ASP A 168 9.36 -26.19 9.78
CA ASP A 168 9.10 -26.92 8.53
C ASP A 168 10.37 -27.17 7.74
N LEU A 169 11.23 -26.15 7.54
CA LEU A 169 12.50 -26.31 6.82
C LEU A 169 13.63 -26.87 7.70
N LYS A 170 13.43 -26.94 9.03
CA LYS A 170 14.39 -27.49 10.00
C LYS A 170 15.71 -26.72 10.06
N PHE A 171 15.75 -25.46 9.67
CA PHE A 171 16.91 -24.61 9.86
C PHE A 171 17.11 -24.31 11.34
N LYS A 172 18.35 -24.21 11.78
CA LYS A 172 18.72 -24.03 13.20
C LYS A 172 19.56 -22.81 13.45
N ARG A 173 20.39 -22.40 12.49
CA ARG A 173 21.40 -21.36 12.62
C ARG A 173 21.10 -20.22 11.64
N PHE A 174 20.90 -19.03 12.17
CA PHE A 174 20.48 -17.89 11.38
C PHE A 174 21.47 -16.73 11.54
N ALA A 175 21.88 -16.13 10.43
CA ALA A 175 22.43 -14.78 10.44
C ALA A 175 21.31 -13.79 10.13
N VAL A 176 21.37 -12.62 10.73
CA VAL A 176 20.39 -11.55 10.54
C VAL A 176 21.11 -10.30 10.09
N ILE A 177 20.67 -9.69 9.00
CA ILE A 177 21.19 -8.41 8.48
C ILE A 177 20.02 -7.44 8.40
N ASP A 178 20.19 -6.20 8.84
CA ASP A 178 19.23 -5.12 8.60
C ASP A 178 19.86 -3.95 7.82
N ASP A 179 19.03 -3.14 7.15
CA ASP A 179 19.46 -2.00 6.34
C ASP A 179 19.41 -0.67 7.10
N ARG A 180 19.24 -0.70 8.42
CA ARG A 180 19.13 0.47 9.29
C ARG A 180 17.96 1.41 9.01
N THR A 181 17.03 1.03 8.14
CA THR A 181 15.74 1.71 8.05
C THR A 181 14.82 1.27 9.20
N ALA A 182 13.81 2.07 9.52
CA ALA A 182 12.81 1.69 10.53
C ALA A 182 12.07 0.38 10.16
N TYR A 183 11.86 0.14 8.86
CA TYR A 183 11.32 -1.11 8.36
C TYR A 183 12.29 -2.27 8.54
N GLY A 184 13.50 -2.16 7.97
CA GLY A 184 14.46 -3.26 7.96
C GLY A 184 14.88 -3.71 9.35
N GLN A 185 15.12 -2.76 10.28
CA GLN A 185 15.39 -3.06 11.67
C GLN A 185 14.19 -3.76 12.34
N GLY A 186 12.99 -3.20 12.18
CA GLY A 186 11.78 -3.72 12.82
C GLY A 186 11.48 -5.15 12.41
N VAL A 187 11.48 -5.45 11.11
CA VAL A 187 11.20 -6.81 10.62
C VAL A 187 12.31 -7.80 10.96
N ALA A 188 13.58 -7.36 10.99
CA ALA A 188 14.71 -8.19 11.40
C ALA A 188 14.64 -8.57 12.90
N GLU A 189 14.25 -7.63 13.76
CA GLU A 189 14.01 -7.88 15.17
C GLU A 189 12.88 -8.87 15.41
N GLU A 190 11.73 -8.70 14.74
CA GLU A 190 10.58 -9.60 14.86
C GLU A 190 10.90 -11.02 14.33
N PHE A 191 11.62 -11.12 13.21
CA PHE A 191 12.10 -12.41 12.72
C PHE A 191 13.05 -13.09 13.71
N ALA A 192 14.07 -12.37 14.22
CA ALA A 192 15.03 -12.91 15.20
C ALA A 192 14.34 -13.39 16.49
N LYS A 193 13.34 -12.66 16.94
CA LYS A 193 12.51 -13.02 18.09
C LYS A 193 11.72 -14.32 17.82
N ALA A 194 11.09 -14.42 16.66
CA ALA A 194 10.30 -15.59 16.25
C ALA A 194 11.18 -16.85 16.13
N VAL A 195 12.34 -16.72 15.45
CA VAL A 195 13.29 -17.83 15.31
C VAL A 195 13.74 -18.34 16.69
N LYS A 196 14.10 -17.45 17.61
CA LYS A 196 14.49 -17.84 18.99
C LYS A 196 13.34 -18.53 19.71
N ALA A 197 12.13 -18.02 19.61
CA ALA A 197 10.94 -18.63 20.21
C ALA A 197 10.64 -20.02 19.65
N ALA A 198 10.91 -20.24 18.35
CA ALA A 198 10.74 -21.53 17.69
C ALA A 198 11.88 -22.54 17.96
N GLY A 199 12.95 -22.15 18.67
CA GLY A 199 14.09 -23.01 19.01
C GLY A 199 15.28 -22.92 18.06
N GLY A 200 15.32 -21.93 17.16
CA GLY A 200 16.47 -21.60 16.34
C GLY A 200 17.48 -20.70 17.08
N THR A 201 18.67 -20.56 16.53
CA THR A 201 19.76 -19.76 17.11
C THR A 201 20.19 -18.68 16.13
N VAL A 202 20.22 -17.43 16.56
CA VAL A 202 20.85 -16.34 15.81
C VAL A 202 22.35 -16.35 16.11
N VAL A 203 23.16 -16.71 15.10
CA VAL A 203 24.60 -16.90 15.21
C VAL A 203 25.43 -15.71 14.77
N ALA A 204 24.81 -14.77 14.02
CA ALA A 204 25.43 -13.51 13.62
C ALA A 204 24.34 -12.44 13.47
N GLN A 205 24.66 -11.21 13.86
CA GLN A 205 23.84 -10.03 13.61
C GLN A 205 24.72 -8.95 12.99
N GLU A 206 24.32 -8.48 11.84
CA GLU A 206 25.03 -7.50 11.04
C GLU A 206 24.08 -6.41 10.58
N PHE A 207 24.65 -5.33 10.08
CA PHE A 207 23.87 -4.27 9.48
C PHE A 207 24.56 -3.68 8.25
N THR A 208 23.74 -3.09 7.41
CA THR A 208 24.17 -2.37 6.22
C THR A 208 23.43 -1.02 6.13
N ASN A 209 23.19 -0.53 4.95
CA ASN A 209 22.28 0.59 4.71
C ASN A 209 21.48 0.36 3.41
N ASP A 210 20.40 1.11 3.27
CA ASP A 210 19.44 1.03 2.16
C ASP A 210 20.01 1.45 0.78
N LYS A 211 21.26 1.89 0.72
CA LYS A 211 21.97 2.28 -0.52
C LYS A 211 23.19 1.41 -0.79
N ALA A 212 23.46 0.44 0.08
CA ALA A 212 24.61 -0.45 -0.08
C ALA A 212 24.49 -1.31 -1.34
N VAL A 213 25.61 -1.54 -2.01
CA VAL A 213 25.73 -2.41 -3.18
C VAL A 213 26.83 -3.47 -3.01
N ASP A 214 27.66 -3.34 -1.99
CA ASP A 214 28.73 -4.30 -1.67
C ASP A 214 28.54 -4.85 -0.25
N PHE A 215 28.34 -6.15 -0.18
CA PHE A 215 28.06 -6.91 1.05
C PHE A 215 29.16 -7.93 1.36
N ARG A 216 30.25 -7.98 0.59
CA ARG A 216 31.27 -9.02 0.69
C ARG A 216 31.91 -9.10 2.06
N SER A 217 32.14 -7.96 2.73
CA SER A 217 32.70 -7.95 4.09
C SER A 217 31.77 -8.64 5.08
N ILE A 218 30.50 -8.22 5.13
CA ILE A 218 29.47 -8.79 6.00
C ILE A 218 29.27 -10.28 5.67
N LEU A 219 29.15 -10.61 4.39
CA LEU A 219 28.95 -11.99 3.94
C LEU A 219 30.13 -12.92 4.28
N THR A 220 31.37 -12.40 4.24
CA THR A 220 32.55 -13.17 4.65
C THR A 220 32.53 -13.45 6.16
N HIS A 221 32.13 -12.49 6.98
CA HIS A 221 31.94 -12.71 8.40
C HIS A 221 30.83 -13.74 8.66
N ILE A 222 29.68 -13.60 8.05
CA ILE A 222 28.56 -14.57 8.17
C ILE A 222 28.94 -15.97 7.70
N LYS A 223 29.74 -16.09 6.64
CA LYS A 223 30.22 -17.38 6.17
C LYS A 223 30.96 -18.16 7.25
N SER A 224 31.77 -17.49 8.10
CA SER A 224 32.48 -18.12 9.21
C SER A 224 31.56 -18.57 10.35
N ALA A 225 30.37 -18.00 10.46
CA ALA A 225 29.38 -18.37 11.46
C ALA A 225 28.57 -19.63 11.10
N ASP A 226 28.74 -20.20 9.91
CA ASP A 226 28.08 -21.42 9.44
C ASP A 226 26.54 -21.39 9.64
N ALA A 227 25.91 -20.36 9.10
CA ALA A 227 24.47 -20.19 9.17
C ALA A 227 23.76 -21.06 8.08
N ASP A 228 22.63 -21.68 8.44
CA ASP A 228 21.75 -22.36 7.46
C ASP A 228 21.02 -21.34 6.56
N ALA A 229 20.70 -20.18 7.13
CA ALA A 229 19.99 -19.11 6.45
C ALA A 229 20.47 -17.74 6.88
N ILE A 230 20.35 -16.77 5.96
CA ILE A 230 20.58 -15.35 6.18
C ILE A 230 19.25 -14.64 6.02
N PHE A 231 18.75 -14.03 7.09
CA PHE A 231 17.62 -13.10 6.97
C PHE A 231 18.14 -11.72 6.64
N TYR A 232 17.56 -11.10 5.61
CA TYR A 232 17.84 -9.71 5.27
C TYR A 232 16.59 -8.86 5.43
N GLY A 233 16.59 -7.97 6.43
CA GLY A 233 15.57 -6.93 6.61
C GLY A 233 15.89 -5.73 5.75
N GLY A 234 15.25 -5.64 4.59
CA GLY A 234 15.44 -4.57 3.61
C GLY A 234 14.73 -4.87 2.29
N ALA A 235 15.09 -4.14 1.24
CA ALA A 235 14.43 -4.21 -0.05
C ALA A 235 15.16 -5.10 -1.07
N ASP A 236 14.46 -5.45 -2.14
CA ASP A 236 14.91 -6.26 -3.27
C ASP A 236 16.14 -5.71 -3.98
N THR A 237 16.24 -4.39 -4.11
CA THR A 237 17.37 -3.72 -4.78
C THR A 237 18.71 -3.91 -4.09
N GLN A 238 18.72 -4.22 -2.80
CA GLN A 238 19.90 -4.62 -2.02
C GLN A 238 20.01 -6.14 -1.92
N ALA A 239 18.90 -6.86 -1.77
CA ALA A 239 18.89 -8.31 -1.68
C ALA A 239 19.40 -8.99 -2.96
N ALA A 240 19.09 -8.46 -4.13
CA ALA A 240 19.51 -9.03 -5.40
C ALA A 240 21.03 -9.02 -5.63
N PRO A 241 21.79 -7.90 -5.43
CA PRO A 241 23.25 -7.94 -5.46
C PRO A 241 23.83 -8.79 -4.32
N MET A 242 23.19 -8.84 -3.14
CA MET A 242 23.59 -9.70 -2.03
C MET A 242 23.57 -11.20 -2.45
N LEU A 243 22.51 -11.67 -3.12
CA LEU A 243 22.40 -13.02 -3.67
C LEU A 243 23.54 -13.34 -4.64
N LYS A 244 23.88 -12.42 -5.55
CA LYS A 244 25.02 -12.59 -6.47
C LYS A 244 26.35 -12.74 -5.72
N GLN A 245 26.54 -11.94 -4.67
CA GLN A 245 27.76 -11.96 -3.87
C GLN A 245 27.83 -13.23 -2.99
N MET A 246 26.72 -13.68 -2.42
CA MET A 246 26.64 -14.98 -1.75
C MET A 246 27.09 -16.12 -2.66
N LYS A 247 26.58 -16.13 -3.90
CA LYS A 247 26.98 -17.14 -4.91
C LYS A 247 28.46 -17.07 -5.23
N SER A 248 29.02 -15.86 -5.45
CA SER A 248 30.43 -15.67 -5.75
C SER A 248 31.36 -16.08 -4.59
N LEU A 249 30.89 -15.94 -3.37
CA LEU A 249 31.59 -16.34 -2.13
C LEU A 249 31.35 -17.82 -1.77
N ALA A 250 30.60 -18.55 -2.59
CA ALA A 250 30.20 -19.94 -2.34
C ALA A 250 29.53 -20.13 -0.97
N ILE A 251 28.70 -19.16 -0.56
CA ILE A 251 27.86 -19.26 0.64
C ILE A 251 26.66 -20.13 0.30
N LYS A 252 26.43 -21.17 1.09
CA LYS A 252 25.33 -22.13 0.89
C LYS A 252 24.05 -21.77 1.63
N ALA A 253 24.13 -20.83 2.57
CA ALA A 253 22.98 -20.37 3.33
C ALA A 253 21.86 -19.86 2.41
N THR A 254 20.61 -20.15 2.75
CA THR A 254 19.44 -19.61 2.05
C THR A 254 19.23 -18.13 2.41
N LEU A 255 19.09 -17.25 1.43
CA LEU A 255 18.64 -15.89 1.71
C LEU A 255 17.14 -15.88 1.95
N ILE A 256 16.72 -15.25 3.05
CA ILE A 256 15.34 -15.13 3.50
C ILE A 256 15.05 -13.64 3.71
N GLY A 257 13.87 -13.18 3.34
CA GLY A 257 13.48 -11.80 3.64
C GLY A 257 11.99 -11.55 3.73
N PRO A 258 11.63 -10.31 4.04
CA PRO A 258 10.24 -9.89 4.18
C PRO A 258 9.60 -9.55 2.83
N ASP A 259 8.42 -8.92 2.87
CA ASP A 259 7.60 -8.59 1.71
C ASP A 259 8.31 -7.75 0.65
N MET A 260 9.15 -6.79 1.03
CA MET A 260 9.94 -6.00 0.06
C MET A 260 11.07 -6.79 -0.63
N MET A 261 11.25 -8.06 -0.32
CA MET A 261 12.05 -8.98 -1.15
C MET A 261 11.20 -9.77 -2.16
N HIS A 262 9.89 -9.86 -1.95
CA HIS A 262 8.98 -10.59 -2.82
C HIS A 262 8.58 -9.75 -4.05
N SER A 263 9.51 -9.59 -4.99
CA SER A 263 9.31 -8.86 -6.24
C SER A 263 9.89 -9.59 -7.44
N ASP A 264 9.32 -9.36 -8.62
CA ASP A 264 9.89 -9.84 -9.87
C ASP A 264 11.21 -9.12 -10.20
N GLU A 265 11.39 -7.90 -9.70
CA GLU A 265 12.63 -7.13 -9.87
C GLU A 265 13.83 -7.79 -9.17
N LEU A 266 13.63 -8.39 -7.98
CA LEU A 266 14.66 -9.21 -7.33
C LEU A 266 15.14 -10.32 -8.26
N ILE A 267 14.22 -11.08 -8.86
CA ILE A 267 14.56 -12.19 -9.76
C ILE A 267 15.27 -11.68 -11.00
N LYS A 268 14.77 -10.61 -11.58
CA LYS A 268 15.35 -9.98 -12.77
C LYS A 268 16.78 -9.50 -12.53
N ILE A 269 17.05 -8.85 -11.40
CA ILE A 269 18.39 -8.35 -11.04
C ILE A 269 19.31 -9.50 -10.65
N ALA A 270 18.87 -10.40 -9.77
CA ALA A 270 19.71 -11.49 -9.27
C ALA A 270 19.94 -12.61 -10.30
N GLY A 271 19.00 -12.78 -11.25
CA GLY A 271 19.06 -13.87 -12.23
C GLY A 271 19.09 -15.24 -11.56
N PRO A 272 19.95 -16.15 -12.05
CA PRO A 272 20.06 -17.52 -11.47
C PRO A 272 20.54 -17.57 -10.00
N ALA A 273 20.98 -16.44 -9.43
CA ALA A 273 21.34 -16.38 -8.02
C ALA A 273 20.12 -16.25 -7.10
N ALA A 274 18.96 -15.90 -7.65
CA ALA A 274 17.72 -15.85 -6.88
C ALA A 274 17.17 -17.22 -6.52
N GLU A 275 17.58 -18.29 -7.22
CA GLU A 275 17.03 -19.62 -7.04
C GLU A 275 17.19 -20.12 -5.59
N GLY A 276 16.08 -20.54 -4.99
CA GLY A 276 16.02 -20.98 -3.60
C GLY A 276 15.80 -19.89 -2.56
N ALA A 277 15.86 -18.60 -2.92
CA ALA A 277 15.55 -17.51 -2.00
C ALA A 277 14.11 -17.63 -1.47
N LEU A 278 13.90 -17.23 -0.20
CA LEU A 278 12.60 -17.23 0.46
C LEU A 278 12.17 -15.80 0.78
N ALA A 279 10.87 -15.52 0.68
CA ALA A 279 10.29 -14.28 1.16
C ALA A 279 8.93 -14.53 1.80
N SER A 280 8.55 -13.69 2.76
CA SER A 280 7.16 -13.59 3.21
C SER A 280 6.45 -12.45 2.50
N SER A 281 5.13 -12.52 2.43
CA SER A 281 4.29 -11.42 1.98
C SER A 281 2.97 -11.44 2.72
N GLY A 282 2.44 -10.26 3.02
CA GLY A 282 1.10 -10.15 3.59
C GLY A 282 0.03 -10.67 2.63
N GLY A 283 -1.01 -11.31 3.18
CA GLY A 283 -2.16 -11.80 2.43
C GLY A 283 -1.96 -13.14 1.74
N SER A 284 -2.97 -13.52 0.95
CA SER A 284 -2.94 -14.70 0.07
C SER A 284 -2.25 -14.38 -1.24
N PRO A 285 -1.78 -15.41 -1.99
CA PRO A 285 -1.37 -15.23 -3.37
C PRO A 285 -2.45 -14.51 -4.20
N LEU A 286 -2.03 -13.66 -5.13
CA LEU A 286 -2.92 -12.76 -5.88
C LEU A 286 -4.07 -13.51 -6.59
N ASP A 287 -3.81 -14.68 -7.13
CA ASP A 287 -4.78 -15.56 -7.79
C ASP A 287 -5.76 -16.24 -6.82
N GLN A 288 -5.41 -16.27 -5.53
CA GLN A 288 -6.24 -16.81 -4.44
C GLN A 288 -6.96 -15.71 -3.64
N MET A 289 -6.68 -14.44 -3.90
CA MET A 289 -7.43 -13.34 -3.32
C MET A 289 -8.89 -13.35 -3.81
N PRO A 290 -9.88 -13.05 -2.96
CA PRO A 290 -11.31 -13.11 -3.32
C PRO A 290 -11.69 -12.32 -4.59
N GLY A 291 -11.05 -11.18 -4.81
CA GLY A 291 -11.24 -10.33 -5.99
C GLY A 291 -10.07 -10.34 -6.96
N GLY A 292 -9.03 -11.14 -6.72
CA GLY A 292 -7.72 -11.04 -7.37
C GLY A 292 -7.77 -11.19 -8.88
N LYS A 293 -8.44 -12.22 -9.39
CA LYS A 293 -8.56 -12.46 -10.83
C LYS A 293 -9.18 -11.28 -11.59
N SER A 294 -10.32 -10.79 -11.13
CA SER A 294 -10.99 -9.64 -11.74
C SER A 294 -10.16 -8.36 -11.61
N TYR A 295 -9.46 -8.20 -10.48
CA TYR A 295 -8.56 -7.06 -10.27
C TYR A 295 -7.42 -7.07 -11.29
N VAL A 296 -6.73 -8.18 -11.47
CA VAL A 296 -5.63 -8.34 -12.45
C VAL A 296 -6.08 -8.01 -13.86
N GLU A 297 -7.23 -8.54 -14.28
CA GLU A 297 -7.79 -8.28 -15.63
C GLU A 297 -8.03 -6.77 -15.84
N ARG A 298 -8.68 -6.10 -14.90
CA ARG A 298 -8.97 -4.66 -14.97
C ARG A 298 -7.71 -3.81 -14.88
N TYR A 299 -6.80 -4.15 -13.98
CA TYR A 299 -5.53 -3.45 -13.78
C TYR A 299 -4.67 -3.51 -15.05
N THR A 300 -4.45 -4.72 -15.59
CA THR A 300 -3.66 -4.92 -16.80
C THR A 300 -4.28 -4.18 -18.00
N LYS A 301 -5.61 -4.22 -18.15
CA LYS A 301 -6.32 -3.47 -19.18
C LYS A 301 -6.11 -1.95 -19.03
N ARG A 302 -6.12 -1.43 -17.81
CA ARG A 302 -6.03 0.01 -17.52
C ARG A 302 -4.61 0.54 -17.66
N PHE A 303 -3.61 -0.19 -17.17
CA PHE A 303 -2.23 0.31 -17.03
C PHE A 303 -1.23 -0.35 -17.98
N SER A 304 -1.63 -1.37 -18.75
CA SER A 304 -0.77 -2.12 -19.69
C SER A 304 0.50 -2.70 -19.04
N LYS A 305 0.41 -3.07 -17.75
CA LYS A 305 1.48 -3.66 -16.96
C LYS A 305 0.94 -4.70 -15.99
N PRO A 306 1.75 -5.66 -15.52
CA PRO A 306 1.31 -6.60 -14.49
C PRO A 306 1.03 -5.88 -13.16
N VAL A 307 0.24 -6.52 -12.31
CA VAL A 307 0.13 -6.21 -10.88
C VAL A 307 1.42 -6.70 -10.22
N GLU A 308 2.05 -5.87 -9.41
CA GLU A 308 3.15 -6.30 -8.56
C GLU A 308 2.59 -6.84 -7.23
N LEU A 309 2.76 -6.14 -6.13
CA LEU A 309 2.36 -6.64 -4.82
C LEU A 309 1.32 -5.77 -4.11
N TYR A 310 1.47 -4.44 -4.18
CA TYR A 310 0.79 -3.53 -3.23
C TYR A 310 -0.46 -2.85 -3.79
N SER A 311 -0.65 -2.82 -5.10
CA SER A 311 -1.79 -2.13 -5.71
C SER A 311 -3.17 -2.68 -5.30
N PRO A 312 -3.38 -3.99 -5.05
CA PRO A 312 -4.67 -4.47 -4.55
C PRO A 312 -5.02 -3.94 -3.16
N TYR A 313 -4.00 -3.80 -2.30
CA TYR A 313 -4.18 -3.26 -0.93
C TYR A 313 -4.45 -1.76 -0.97
N ALA A 314 -3.74 -1.01 -1.81
CA ALA A 314 -3.99 0.40 -2.05
C ALA A 314 -5.42 0.64 -2.54
N TYR A 315 -5.87 -0.18 -3.48
CA TYR A 315 -7.22 -0.15 -4.00
C TYR A 315 -8.27 -0.37 -2.90
N ASP A 316 -8.10 -1.40 -2.09
CA ASP A 316 -9.02 -1.71 -1.00
C ASP A 316 -9.05 -0.62 0.08
N GLY A 317 -7.88 -0.09 0.49
CA GLY A 317 -7.79 0.99 1.46
C GLY A 317 -8.45 2.29 0.97
N THR A 318 -8.25 2.62 -0.30
CA THR A 318 -8.90 3.79 -0.92
C THR A 318 -10.43 3.62 -0.94
N ARG A 319 -10.91 2.43 -1.30
CA ARG A 319 -12.34 2.11 -1.24
C ARG A 319 -12.92 2.16 0.16
N ALA A 320 -12.14 1.77 1.19
CA ALA A 320 -12.57 1.88 2.58
C ALA A 320 -12.80 3.34 2.99
N VAL A 321 -11.93 4.25 2.53
CA VAL A 321 -12.12 5.70 2.73
C VAL A 321 -13.41 6.17 2.06
N PHE A 322 -13.65 5.82 0.79
CA PHE A 322 -14.86 6.22 0.08
C PHE A 322 -16.14 5.66 0.72
N ALA A 323 -16.09 4.41 1.16
CA ALA A 323 -17.21 3.80 1.87
C ALA A 323 -17.50 4.52 3.21
N ALA A 324 -16.45 4.92 3.93
CA ALA A 324 -16.59 5.68 5.17
C ALA A 324 -17.17 7.07 4.94
N MET A 325 -16.71 7.80 3.91
CA MET A 325 -17.25 9.09 3.51
C MET A 325 -18.73 9.00 3.11
N LYS A 326 -19.10 8.00 2.31
CA LYS A 326 -20.50 7.75 1.92
C LYS A 326 -21.37 7.41 3.13
N LYS A 327 -20.90 6.52 4.02
CA LYS A 327 -21.63 6.14 5.24
C LYS A 327 -21.85 7.31 6.17
N ALA A 328 -20.86 8.18 6.32
CA ALA A 328 -20.96 9.39 7.14
C ALA A 328 -21.67 10.55 6.41
N ASN A 329 -21.94 10.40 5.11
CA ASN A 329 -22.44 11.45 4.22
C ASN A 329 -21.62 12.76 4.29
N SER A 330 -20.28 12.63 4.45
CA SER A 330 -19.33 13.74 4.59
C SER A 330 -17.95 13.37 4.05
N THR A 331 -17.29 14.34 3.44
CA THR A 331 -15.87 14.26 3.03
C THR A 331 -14.93 14.86 4.07
N ASP A 332 -15.48 15.45 5.14
CA ASP A 332 -14.70 15.97 6.25
C ASP A 332 -14.14 14.82 7.09
N PRO A 333 -12.79 14.70 7.22
CA PRO A 333 -12.16 13.62 7.98
C PRO A 333 -12.59 13.59 9.46
N HIS A 334 -12.86 14.73 10.07
CA HIS A 334 -13.35 14.79 11.46
C HIS A 334 -14.72 14.12 11.64
N ILE A 335 -15.53 14.07 10.58
CA ILE A 335 -16.87 13.48 10.60
C ILE A 335 -16.80 12.00 10.21
N TYR A 336 -16.11 11.63 9.13
CA TYR A 336 -16.15 10.27 8.64
C TYR A 336 -15.14 9.31 9.32
N LEU A 337 -14.17 9.79 10.10
CA LEU A 337 -13.16 8.96 10.76
C LEU A 337 -13.77 7.84 11.61
N ALA A 338 -14.87 8.11 12.32
CA ALA A 338 -15.57 7.06 13.09
C ALA A 338 -16.11 5.94 12.20
N SER A 339 -16.59 6.29 10.99
CA SER A 339 -17.05 5.31 9.99
C SER A 339 -15.90 4.51 9.41
N LEU A 340 -14.72 5.13 9.22
CA LEU A 340 -13.51 4.46 8.75
C LEU A 340 -13.00 3.44 9.79
N LYS A 341 -12.96 3.80 11.07
CA LYS A 341 -12.64 2.87 12.16
C LYS A 341 -13.59 1.68 12.22
N ALA A 342 -14.86 1.89 11.90
CA ALA A 342 -15.89 0.86 11.86
C ALA A 342 -16.03 0.21 10.49
N THR A 343 -14.97 0.23 9.67
CA THR A 343 -14.94 -0.45 8.36
C THR A 343 -15.20 -1.94 8.57
N ASN A 344 -16.13 -2.48 7.79
CA ASN A 344 -16.36 -3.90 7.59
C ASN A 344 -16.91 -4.07 6.18
N MET A 345 -16.05 -4.47 5.24
CA MET A 345 -16.41 -4.57 3.83
C MET A 345 -15.64 -5.68 3.12
N LYS A 346 -16.21 -6.17 2.03
CA LYS A 346 -15.51 -7.09 1.14
C LYS A 346 -14.51 -6.31 0.26
N GLY A 347 -13.25 -6.72 0.32
CA GLY A 347 -12.16 -6.21 -0.52
C GLY A 347 -11.83 -7.11 -1.71
N VAL A 348 -10.83 -6.70 -2.45
CA VAL A 348 -10.12 -7.54 -3.43
C VAL A 348 -9.23 -8.53 -2.70
N THR A 349 -8.53 -8.06 -1.66
CA THR A 349 -7.51 -8.81 -0.93
C THR A 349 -8.08 -9.75 0.13
N THR A 350 -9.28 -9.45 0.65
CA THR A 350 -9.91 -10.20 1.74
C THR A 350 -11.44 -10.20 1.63
N ASN A 351 -12.09 -11.23 2.18
CA ASN A 351 -13.55 -11.26 2.29
C ASN A 351 -14.07 -10.30 3.37
N GLU A 352 -13.23 -9.91 4.33
CA GLU A 352 -13.59 -9.02 5.43
C GLU A 352 -12.43 -8.06 5.71
N LEU A 353 -12.51 -6.85 5.13
CA LEU A 353 -11.60 -5.76 5.47
C LEU A 353 -12.18 -5.03 6.68
N ALA A 354 -11.50 -5.15 7.80
CA ALA A 354 -11.87 -4.52 9.06
C ALA A 354 -10.62 -4.13 9.84
N TYR A 355 -10.72 -3.07 10.63
CA TYR A 355 -9.63 -2.59 11.49
C TYR A 355 -9.88 -2.94 12.95
N ASP A 356 -8.79 -3.19 13.68
CA ASP A 356 -8.82 -3.31 15.14
C ASP A 356 -8.80 -1.92 15.81
N GLN A 357 -8.75 -1.91 17.14
CA GLN A 357 -8.72 -0.68 17.94
C GLN A 357 -7.49 0.21 17.69
N TYR A 358 -6.44 -0.32 17.09
CA TYR A 358 -5.19 0.39 16.78
C TYR A 358 -5.11 0.84 15.32
N GLY A 359 -6.03 0.38 14.47
CA GLY A 359 -6.00 0.61 13.03
C GLY A 359 -5.22 -0.45 12.23
N ASP A 360 -4.86 -1.57 12.86
CA ASP A 360 -4.31 -2.72 12.13
C ASP A 360 -5.44 -3.52 11.47
N LEU A 361 -5.12 -4.24 10.40
CA LEU A 361 -6.04 -5.21 9.82
C LEU A 361 -6.37 -6.28 10.88
N LYS A 362 -7.67 -6.46 11.12
CA LYS A 362 -8.19 -7.46 12.04
C LYS A 362 -7.95 -8.89 11.57
N TYR A 363 -8.01 -9.05 10.26
CA TYR A 363 -7.81 -10.31 9.56
C TYR A 363 -6.74 -10.10 8.49
N GLY A 364 -5.72 -10.92 8.52
CA GLY A 364 -4.64 -10.86 7.54
C GLY A 364 -3.84 -12.14 7.58
N GLY A 365 -3.56 -12.71 6.41
CA GLY A 365 -2.68 -13.85 6.27
C GLY A 365 -1.25 -13.42 5.97
N VAL A 366 -0.34 -14.37 6.09
CA VAL A 366 1.03 -14.26 5.59
C VAL A 366 1.30 -15.48 4.73
N THR A 367 1.79 -15.26 3.53
CA THR A 367 2.24 -16.32 2.62
C THR A 367 3.76 -16.34 2.56
N VAL A 368 4.33 -17.51 2.67
CA VAL A 368 5.77 -17.74 2.43
C VAL A 368 5.95 -18.21 1.00
N TYR A 369 6.90 -17.60 0.31
CA TYR A 369 7.24 -17.89 -1.08
C TYR A 369 8.69 -18.38 -1.20
N LYS A 370 8.95 -19.13 -2.28
CA LYS A 370 10.29 -19.55 -2.69
C LYS A 370 10.49 -19.24 -4.17
N VAL A 371 11.67 -18.80 -4.54
CA VAL A 371 12.05 -18.75 -5.95
C VAL A 371 12.37 -20.15 -6.44
N ALA A 372 11.60 -20.62 -7.41
CA ALA A 372 11.81 -21.91 -8.07
C ALA A 372 11.56 -21.77 -9.58
N ASN A 373 12.51 -22.22 -10.39
CA ASN A 373 12.49 -22.10 -11.84
C ASN A 373 12.35 -20.62 -12.30
N GLY A 374 13.03 -19.71 -11.60
CA GLY A 374 13.04 -18.29 -11.93
C GLY A 374 11.71 -17.56 -11.65
N LYS A 375 10.85 -18.10 -10.76
CA LYS A 375 9.57 -17.49 -10.38
C LYS A 375 9.31 -17.68 -8.89
N TRP A 376 8.62 -16.72 -8.29
CA TRP A 376 8.08 -16.88 -6.95
C TRP A 376 6.95 -17.92 -6.94
N GLN A 377 7.04 -18.89 -6.06
CA GLN A 377 6.02 -19.91 -5.85
C GLN A 377 5.59 -19.92 -4.39
N PRO A 378 4.28 -19.86 -4.11
CA PRO A 378 3.77 -19.91 -2.75
C PRO A 378 4.00 -21.32 -2.17
N LEU A 379 4.47 -21.38 -0.93
CA LEU A 379 4.70 -22.61 -0.18
C LEU A 379 3.60 -22.87 0.84
N THR A 380 3.25 -21.86 1.61
CA THR A 380 2.22 -21.94 2.63
C THR A 380 1.62 -20.57 2.90
N THR A 381 0.36 -20.55 3.28
CA THR A 381 -0.35 -19.33 3.75
C THR A 381 -0.93 -19.61 5.13
N VAL A 382 -0.68 -18.71 6.07
CA VAL A 382 -1.12 -18.82 7.47
C VAL A 382 -1.97 -17.61 7.84
N GLY A 383 -3.08 -17.82 8.53
CA GLY A 383 -3.88 -16.75 9.13
C GLY A 383 -4.90 -16.09 8.21
N THR A 384 -5.24 -16.67 7.06
CA THR A 384 -6.39 -16.20 6.24
C THR A 384 -7.71 -16.69 6.84
N LYS A 385 -8.71 -15.79 6.83
CA LYS A 385 -10.13 -16.15 7.01
C LYS A 385 -10.84 -16.17 5.69
#